data_1296d4f8fd738fc5d8a75c52297f9d56
#
_entry.id   1296d4f8fd738fc5d8a75c52297f9d56
#
_cell.length_a   1.000
_cell.length_b   1.000
_cell.length_c   1.000
_cell.angle_alpha   90.00
_cell.angle_beta   90.00
_cell.angle_gamma   90.00
#
_symmetry.space_group_name_H-M   'P 1'
#
loop_
_entity.id
_entity.type
_entity.pdbx_description
1 polymer ?
#
loop_
_entity_poly.entity_id
_entity_poly.type
_entity_poly.pdbx_seq_one_letter_code
_entity_poly.pdbx_strand_id
1 'polypeptide(L)'
;MKNATKSRAVELTVTALDLFAERDFASVTIKDIANACGVNTALIYYYFENKEDLFRATIENAITEALENYTNLRKRHDDPVDLINDWFDTNLELSGSIRKLVKVMLDYSGSRISISSIDSEINNFYDVERSILSDSIRRGIEQGIFHAADPDRLALFVSTHLDGIMVAAMIRKDFNLDTAMADLREILWFHLGFLSDRIQTRHRQDGDTA
;
A
#
# COMPACT_ATOMS: atom_id res chain seq x y z
N MET A 1 -6.83 -27.84 -14.33
CA MET A 1 -8.03 -27.55 -13.51
C MET A 1 -7.72 -26.71 -12.25
N LYS A 2 -6.71 -27.03 -11.41
CA LYS A 2 -6.40 -26.24 -10.19
C LYS A 2 -6.12 -24.74 -10.44
N ASN A 3 -5.45 -24.37 -11.56
CA ASN A 3 -5.14 -22.96 -11.85
C ASN A 3 -6.39 -22.13 -12.23
N ALA A 4 -7.33 -22.71 -12.99
CA ALA A 4 -8.57 -22.01 -13.35
C ALA A 4 -9.49 -21.79 -12.14
N THR A 5 -9.49 -22.74 -11.19
CA THR A 5 -10.26 -22.64 -9.93
C THR A 5 -9.69 -21.53 -9.04
N LYS A 6 -8.35 -21.44 -8.91
CA LYS A 6 -7.67 -20.37 -8.14
C LYS A 6 -7.92 -18.99 -8.78
N SER A 7 -7.86 -18.88 -10.10
CA SER A 7 -8.14 -17.64 -10.84
C SER A 7 -9.57 -17.15 -10.58
N ARG A 8 -10.56 -18.05 -10.54
CA ARG A 8 -11.96 -17.65 -10.32
C ARG A 8 -12.26 -17.20 -8.90
N ALA A 9 -11.65 -17.85 -7.90
CA ALA A 9 -11.74 -17.38 -6.51
C ALA A 9 -11.15 -15.96 -6.35
N VAL A 10 -10.00 -15.69 -6.98
CA VAL A 10 -9.38 -14.36 -7.00
C VAL A 10 -10.30 -13.31 -7.66
N GLU A 11 -10.93 -13.61 -8.80
CA GLU A 11 -11.89 -12.68 -9.44
C GLU A 11 -13.04 -12.33 -8.49
N LEU A 12 -13.55 -13.29 -7.74
CA LEU A 12 -14.61 -13.06 -6.76
C LEU A 12 -14.13 -12.16 -5.61
N THR A 13 -12.91 -12.34 -5.11
CA THR A 13 -12.36 -11.50 -4.04
C THR A 13 -12.07 -10.08 -4.51
N VAL A 14 -11.60 -9.87 -5.75
CA VAL A 14 -11.39 -8.52 -6.32
C VAL A 14 -12.72 -7.76 -6.42
N THR A 15 -13.77 -8.38 -6.96
CA THR A 15 -15.10 -7.75 -7.03
C THR A 15 -15.69 -7.51 -5.64
N ALA A 16 -15.46 -8.43 -4.70
CA ALA A 16 -15.91 -8.27 -3.32
C ALA A 16 -15.20 -7.08 -2.63
N LEU A 17 -13.89 -6.88 -2.88
CA LEU A 17 -13.15 -5.73 -2.36
C LEU A 17 -13.78 -4.41 -2.82
N ASP A 18 -14.14 -4.30 -4.10
CA ASP A 18 -14.80 -3.11 -4.64
C ASP A 18 -16.11 -2.82 -3.91
N LEU A 19 -16.94 -3.83 -3.74
CA LEU A 19 -18.23 -3.68 -3.06
C LEU A 19 -18.08 -3.35 -1.56
N PHE A 20 -17.14 -4.00 -0.86
CA PHE A 20 -16.87 -3.70 0.54
C PHE A 20 -16.27 -2.31 0.74
N ALA A 21 -15.48 -1.82 -0.21
CA ALA A 21 -14.95 -0.45 -0.18
C ALA A 21 -16.01 0.61 -0.50
N GLU A 22 -16.97 0.31 -1.38
CA GLU A 22 -18.09 1.22 -1.70
C GLU A 22 -19.14 1.28 -0.60
N ARG A 23 -19.39 0.12 0.03
CA ARG A 23 -20.43 -0.05 1.04
C ARG A 23 -19.86 -0.66 2.28
N ASP A 24 -20.10 -0.70 3.37
CA ASP A 24 -19.53 -1.44 4.49
C ASP A 24 -19.81 -2.96 4.40
N PHE A 25 -19.06 -3.75 5.19
CA PHE A 25 -19.23 -5.20 5.27
C PHE A 25 -20.68 -5.61 5.60
N ALA A 26 -21.38 -4.88 6.49
CA ALA A 26 -22.72 -5.26 6.92
C ALA A 26 -23.75 -5.13 5.80
N SER A 27 -23.61 -4.10 4.96
CA SER A 27 -24.55 -3.76 3.88
C SER A 27 -24.40 -4.62 2.64
N VAL A 28 -23.22 -5.19 2.35
CA VAL A 28 -22.98 -6.05 1.19
C VAL A 28 -23.49 -7.46 1.45
N THR A 29 -24.22 -8.03 0.49
CA THR A 29 -24.72 -9.42 0.55
C THR A 29 -23.98 -10.33 -0.44
N ILE A 30 -23.99 -11.65 -0.22
CA ILE A 30 -23.50 -12.64 -1.19
C ILE A 30 -24.19 -12.50 -2.53
N LYS A 31 -25.47 -12.12 -2.53
CA LYS A 31 -26.23 -11.89 -3.78
C LYS A 31 -25.72 -10.67 -4.55
N ASP A 32 -25.33 -9.61 -3.85
CA ASP A 32 -24.75 -8.42 -4.51
C ASP A 32 -23.44 -8.78 -5.21
N ILE A 33 -22.57 -9.52 -4.52
CA ILE A 33 -21.29 -9.98 -5.08
C ILE A 33 -21.53 -10.92 -6.27
N ALA A 34 -22.45 -11.88 -6.13
CA ALA A 34 -22.79 -12.78 -7.23
C ALA A 34 -23.29 -12.02 -8.47
N ASN A 35 -24.17 -11.04 -8.28
CA ASN A 35 -24.69 -10.20 -9.35
C ASN A 35 -23.58 -9.39 -10.03
N ALA A 36 -22.69 -8.76 -9.24
CA ALA A 36 -21.56 -7.97 -9.76
C ALA A 36 -20.57 -8.83 -10.56
N CYS A 37 -20.34 -10.08 -10.14
CA CYS A 37 -19.48 -11.03 -10.85
C CYS A 37 -20.18 -11.73 -12.04
N GLY A 38 -21.49 -11.53 -12.24
CA GLY A 38 -22.25 -12.23 -13.28
C GLY A 38 -22.38 -13.75 -13.04
N VAL A 39 -22.42 -14.18 -11.77
CA VAL A 39 -22.52 -15.60 -11.39
C VAL A 39 -23.73 -15.86 -10.49
N ASN A 40 -24.03 -17.13 -10.25
CA ASN A 40 -25.01 -17.51 -9.23
C ASN A 40 -24.36 -17.59 -7.83
N THR A 41 -25.15 -17.47 -6.78
CA THR A 41 -24.69 -17.54 -5.41
C THR A 41 -24.08 -18.91 -5.04
N ALA A 42 -24.53 -19.99 -5.73
CA ALA A 42 -24.00 -21.34 -5.49
C ALA A 42 -22.52 -21.43 -5.87
N LEU A 43 -22.07 -20.66 -6.87
CA LEU A 43 -20.63 -20.59 -7.21
C LEU A 43 -19.82 -19.93 -6.10
N ILE A 44 -20.35 -18.90 -5.45
CA ILE A 44 -19.65 -18.26 -4.31
C ILE A 44 -19.54 -19.26 -3.14
N TYR A 45 -20.64 -19.95 -2.80
CA TYR A 45 -20.63 -20.97 -1.75
C TYR A 45 -19.81 -22.23 -2.09
N TYR A 46 -19.44 -22.41 -3.35
CA TYR A 46 -18.47 -23.45 -3.75
C TYR A 46 -17.04 -23.10 -3.30
N TYR A 47 -16.69 -21.79 -3.22
CA TYR A 47 -15.36 -21.33 -2.85
C TYR A 47 -15.26 -20.88 -1.40
N PHE A 48 -16.34 -20.35 -0.83
CA PHE A 48 -16.36 -19.71 0.48
C PHE A 48 -17.53 -20.23 1.31
N GLU A 49 -17.28 -20.57 2.55
CA GLU A 49 -18.28 -21.16 3.45
C GLU A 49 -19.41 -20.16 3.77
N ASN A 50 -19.07 -18.91 3.94
CA ASN A 50 -20.00 -17.83 4.30
C ASN A 50 -19.42 -16.46 3.86
N LYS A 51 -20.12 -15.37 4.21
CA LYS A 51 -19.70 -14.01 3.88
C LYS A 51 -18.43 -13.58 4.62
N GLU A 52 -18.25 -14.02 5.85
CA GLU A 52 -17.09 -13.75 6.67
C GLU A 52 -15.83 -14.42 6.06
N ASP A 53 -15.96 -15.65 5.59
CA ASP A 53 -14.88 -16.37 4.90
C ASP A 53 -14.49 -15.68 3.58
N LEU A 54 -15.46 -15.25 2.79
CA LEU A 54 -15.22 -14.45 1.59
C LEU A 54 -14.54 -13.12 1.93
N PHE A 55 -14.98 -12.43 3.00
CA PHE A 55 -14.39 -11.16 3.45
C PHE A 55 -12.93 -11.35 3.87
N ARG A 56 -12.64 -12.38 4.67
CA ARG A 56 -11.29 -12.76 5.06
C ARG A 56 -10.42 -12.99 3.82
N ALA A 57 -10.87 -13.84 2.89
CA ALA A 57 -10.15 -14.14 1.66
C ALA A 57 -9.95 -12.89 0.77
N THR A 58 -10.88 -11.93 0.82
CA THR A 58 -10.78 -10.66 0.11
C THR A 58 -9.63 -9.81 0.65
N ILE A 59 -9.53 -9.66 1.96
CA ILE A 59 -8.43 -8.93 2.60
C ILE A 59 -7.09 -9.63 2.36
N GLU A 60 -7.03 -10.95 2.59
CA GLU A 60 -5.82 -11.76 2.37
C GLU A 60 -5.31 -11.64 0.92
N ASN A 61 -6.22 -11.67 -0.08
CA ASN A 61 -5.84 -11.52 -1.49
C ASN A 61 -5.31 -10.12 -1.79
N ALA A 62 -5.96 -9.07 -1.30
CA ALA A 62 -5.54 -7.69 -1.52
C ALA A 62 -4.18 -7.39 -0.87
N ILE A 63 -3.95 -7.88 0.34
CA ILE A 63 -2.66 -7.80 1.04
C ILE A 63 -1.59 -8.58 0.26
N THR A 64 -1.89 -9.80 -0.21
CA THR A 64 -0.95 -10.62 -0.99
C THR A 64 -0.51 -9.89 -2.25
N GLU A 65 -1.44 -9.29 -2.99
CA GLU A 65 -1.15 -8.51 -4.20
C GLU A 65 -0.25 -7.30 -3.89
N ALA A 66 -0.54 -6.57 -2.82
CA ALA A 66 0.28 -5.44 -2.39
C ALA A 66 1.69 -5.88 -1.97
N LEU A 67 1.82 -6.99 -1.23
CA LEU A 67 3.12 -7.55 -0.83
C LEU A 67 3.94 -8.08 -2.01
N GLU A 68 3.29 -8.63 -3.04
CA GLU A 68 3.97 -9.06 -4.27
C GLU A 68 4.60 -7.85 -4.99
N ASN A 69 3.88 -6.70 -5.06
CA ASN A 69 4.42 -5.46 -5.61
C ASN A 69 5.66 -4.99 -4.84
N TYR A 70 5.60 -4.96 -3.52
CA TYR A 70 6.73 -4.59 -2.67
C TYR A 70 7.92 -5.56 -2.77
N THR A 71 7.66 -6.86 -2.86
CA THR A 71 8.72 -7.85 -3.09
C THR A 71 9.41 -7.65 -4.43
N ASN A 72 8.66 -7.26 -5.46
CA ASN A 72 9.19 -6.98 -6.78
C ASN A 72 10.04 -5.70 -6.80
N LEU A 73 9.71 -4.67 -6.00
CA LEU A 73 10.54 -3.47 -5.84
C LEU A 73 11.96 -3.84 -5.35
N ARG A 74 12.06 -4.65 -4.30
CA ARG A 74 13.35 -5.11 -3.75
C ARG A 74 14.22 -5.86 -4.77
N LYS A 75 13.60 -6.54 -5.74
CA LYS A 75 14.32 -7.28 -6.78
C LYS A 75 14.81 -6.40 -7.93
N ARG A 76 14.18 -5.25 -8.15
CA ARG A 76 14.50 -4.35 -9.28
C ARG A 76 15.67 -3.43 -8.98
N HIS A 77 15.85 -3.03 -7.73
CA HIS A 77 16.78 -1.97 -7.36
C HIS A 77 17.73 -2.40 -6.24
N ASP A 78 19.03 -2.30 -6.54
CA ASP A 78 20.09 -2.40 -5.54
C ASP A 78 20.42 -1.02 -4.95
N ASP A 79 20.20 0.06 -5.71
CA ASP A 79 20.40 1.43 -5.25
C ASP A 79 19.28 1.87 -4.29
N PRO A 80 19.61 2.39 -3.09
CA PRO A 80 18.63 2.80 -2.11
C PRO A 80 17.79 4.03 -2.54
N VAL A 81 18.33 4.91 -3.38
CA VAL A 81 17.61 6.10 -3.87
C VAL A 81 16.56 5.67 -4.89
N ASP A 82 16.94 4.81 -5.83
CA ASP A 82 16.03 4.29 -6.85
C ASP A 82 14.91 3.48 -6.23
N LEU A 83 15.24 2.65 -5.21
CA LEU A 83 14.23 1.84 -4.51
C LEU A 83 13.22 2.72 -3.76
N ILE A 84 13.67 3.76 -3.06
CA ILE A 84 12.78 4.68 -2.34
C ILE A 84 11.90 5.46 -3.34
N ASN A 85 12.45 5.95 -4.47
CA ASN A 85 11.66 6.63 -5.49
C ASN A 85 10.59 5.70 -6.07
N ASP A 86 10.97 4.49 -6.48
CA ASP A 86 10.05 3.50 -7.05
C ASP A 86 8.97 3.06 -6.03
N TRP A 87 9.30 3.07 -4.72
CA TRP A 87 8.31 2.84 -3.67
C TRP A 87 7.23 3.93 -3.65
N PHE A 88 7.62 5.21 -3.72
CA PHE A 88 6.65 6.32 -3.80
C PHE A 88 5.81 6.25 -5.07
N ASP A 89 6.45 6.03 -6.21
CA ASP A 89 5.79 5.98 -7.51
C ASP A 89 4.82 4.80 -7.59
N THR A 90 5.20 3.61 -7.10
CA THR A 90 4.32 2.43 -6.99
C THR A 90 3.11 2.70 -6.10
N ASN A 91 3.29 3.34 -4.93
CA ASN A 91 2.17 3.68 -4.05
C ASN A 91 1.22 4.70 -4.68
N LEU A 92 1.73 5.62 -5.50
CA LEU A 92 0.91 6.57 -6.24
C LEU A 92 0.14 5.86 -7.37
N GLU A 93 0.79 5.02 -8.17
CA GLU A 93 0.16 4.25 -9.24
C GLU A 93 -0.95 3.32 -8.71
N LEU A 94 -0.69 2.65 -7.58
CA LEU A 94 -1.62 1.73 -6.94
C LEU A 94 -2.58 2.41 -5.97
N SER A 95 -2.58 3.75 -5.87
CA SER A 95 -3.36 4.49 -4.87
C SER A 95 -4.85 4.17 -4.87
N GLY A 96 -5.42 3.86 -6.04
CA GLY A 96 -6.80 3.41 -6.16
C GLY A 96 -7.10 2.12 -5.39
N SER A 97 -6.25 1.10 -5.57
CA SER A 97 -6.37 -0.19 -4.88
C SER A 97 -6.01 -0.08 -3.40
N ILE A 98 -4.96 0.68 -3.08
CA ILE A 98 -4.52 0.91 -1.69
C ILE A 98 -5.63 1.59 -0.89
N ARG A 99 -6.30 2.61 -1.43
CA ARG A 99 -7.42 3.29 -0.75
C ARG A 99 -8.59 2.35 -0.47
N LYS A 100 -8.91 1.43 -1.39
CA LYS A 100 -9.94 0.41 -1.16
C LYS A 100 -9.55 -0.51 0.00
N LEU A 101 -8.31 -0.99 0.00
CA LEU A 101 -7.78 -1.83 1.07
C LEU A 101 -7.78 -1.09 2.42
N VAL A 102 -7.26 0.14 2.48
CA VAL A 102 -7.26 0.98 3.69
C VAL A 102 -8.69 1.19 4.20
N LYS A 103 -9.65 1.50 3.29
CA LYS A 103 -11.06 1.66 3.67
C LYS A 103 -11.64 0.39 4.30
N VAL A 104 -11.39 -0.76 3.70
CA VAL A 104 -11.89 -2.06 4.21
C VAL A 104 -11.24 -2.42 5.55
N MET A 105 -9.93 -2.16 5.71
CA MET A 105 -9.24 -2.35 7.00
C MET A 105 -9.76 -1.40 8.09
N LEU A 106 -10.07 -0.15 7.76
CA LEU A 106 -10.69 0.80 8.70
C LEU A 106 -12.08 0.34 9.14
N ASP A 107 -12.92 -0.10 8.20
CA ASP A 107 -14.25 -0.63 8.51
C ASP A 107 -14.16 -1.90 9.37
N TYR A 108 -13.22 -2.78 9.06
CA TYR A 108 -12.94 -3.98 9.85
C TYR A 108 -12.52 -3.61 11.27
N SER A 109 -11.56 -2.70 11.44
CA SER A 109 -11.07 -2.29 12.77
C SER A 109 -12.13 -1.60 13.63
N GLY A 110 -13.07 -0.89 13.00
CA GLY A 110 -14.22 -0.25 13.66
C GLY A 110 -15.40 -1.20 13.91
N SER A 111 -15.36 -2.41 13.35
CA SER A 111 -16.42 -3.40 13.48
C SER A 111 -16.33 -4.18 14.80
N ARG A 112 -17.38 -4.96 15.11
CA ARG A 112 -17.34 -5.91 16.23
C ARG A 112 -16.80 -7.30 15.83
N ILE A 113 -16.36 -7.43 14.59
CA ILE A 113 -15.79 -8.66 14.05
C ILE A 113 -14.31 -8.66 14.39
N SER A 114 -13.81 -9.71 14.99
CA SER A 114 -12.38 -9.93 15.22
C SER A 114 -12.02 -11.32 14.69
N ILE A 115 -11.14 -11.33 13.68
CA ILE A 115 -10.65 -12.56 13.05
C ILE A 115 -9.12 -12.51 13.15
N SER A 116 -8.55 -13.34 14.00
CA SER A 116 -7.12 -13.32 14.34
C SER A 116 -6.19 -13.46 13.12
N SER A 117 -6.62 -14.18 12.08
CA SER A 117 -5.84 -14.29 10.84
C SER A 117 -5.80 -12.97 10.08
N ILE A 118 -6.89 -12.21 10.03
CA ILE A 118 -6.91 -10.87 9.40
C ILE A 118 -6.01 -9.92 10.17
N ASP A 119 -6.10 -9.89 11.50
CA ASP A 119 -5.25 -9.05 12.34
C ASP A 119 -3.76 -9.34 12.10
N SER A 120 -3.40 -10.62 11.97
CA SER A 120 -2.03 -11.05 11.67
C SER A 120 -1.57 -10.63 10.28
N GLU A 121 -2.43 -10.75 9.27
CA GLU A 121 -2.11 -10.36 7.90
C GLU A 121 -1.95 -8.84 7.76
N ILE A 122 -2.80 -8.05 8.42
CA ILE A 122 -2.67 -6.58 8.45
C ILE A 122 -1.34 -6.18 9.11
N ASN A 123 -0.99 -6.77 10.24
CA ASN A 123 0.29 -6.48 10.90
C ASN A 123 1.48 -6.85 10.01
N ASN A 124 1.46 -8.03 9.38
CA ASN A 124 2.49 -8.49 8.45
C ASN A 124 2.63 -7.53 7.25
N PHE A 125 1.52 -7.04 6.71
CA PHE A 125 1.53 -6.06 5.62
C PHE A 125 2.31 -4.80 6.00
N TYR A 126 1.99 -4.18 7.14
CA TYR A 126 2.68 -2.98 7.60
C TYR A 126 4.14 -3.24 7.98
N ASP A 127 4.46 -4.40 8.53
CA ASP A 127 5.84 -4.77 8.86
C ASP A 127 6.70 -4.91 7.60
N VAL A 128 6.19 -5.55 6.55
CA VAL A 128 6.88 -5.69 5.26
C VAL A 128 7.01 -4.34 4.56
N GLU A 129 5.94 -3.56 4.46
CA GLU A 129 5.97 -2.22 3.87
C GLU A 129 7.03 -1.35 4.52
N ARG A 130 7.01 -1.25 5.85
CA ARG A 130 7.95 -0.45 6.62
C ARG A 130 9.39 -0.93 6.48
N SER A 131 9.62 -2.25 6.43
CA SER A 131 10.96 -2.82 6.30
C SER A 131 11.64 -2.45 4.97
N ILE A 132 10.89 -2.21 3.90
CA ILE A 132 11.45 -1.79 2.61
C ILE A 132 12.12 -0.43 2.74
N LEU A 133 11.42 0.52 3.35
CA LEU A 133 11.95 1.86 3.57
C LEU A 133 13.10 1.86 4.58
N SER A 134 12.93 1.19 5.73
CA SER A 134 13.96 1.19 6.77
C SER A 134 15.25 0.54 6.29
N ASP A 135 15.17 -0.58 5.57
CA ASP A 135 16.35 -1.26 5.00
C ASP A 135 17.04 -0.41 3.94
N SER A 136 16.27 0.30 3.11
CA SER A 136 16.82 1.18 2.07
C SER A 136 17.49 2.41 2.68
N ILE A 137 16.87 3.04 3.67
CA ILE A 137 17.46 4.17 4.40
C ILE A 137 18.75 3.74 5.10
N ARG A 138 18.74 2.58 5.78
CA ARG A 138 19.92 2.03 6.47
C ARG A 138 21.08 1.81 5.50
N ARG A 139 20.82 1.17 4.34
CA ARG A 139 21.84 0.97 3.31
C ARG A 139 22.39 2.28 2.77
N GLY A 140 21.53 3.28 2.51
CA GLY A 140 21.96 4.58 2.04
C GLY A 140 22.84 5.33 3.05
N ILE A 141 22.59 5.19 4.36
CA ILE A 141 23.44 5.72 5.44
C ILE A 141 24.78 4.98 5.47
N GLU A 142 24.78 3.65 5.43
CA GLU A 142 25.99 2.83 5.41
C GLU A 142 26.90 3.11 4.20
N GLN A 143 26.30 3.45 3.06
CA GLN A 143 27.01 3.83 1.83
C GLN A 143 27.45 5.30 1.81
N GLY A 144 27.08 6.09 2.82
CA GLY A 144 27.37 7.52 2.88
C GLY A 144 26.56 8.39 1.90
N ILE A 145 25.49 7.85 1.35
CA ILE A 145 24.56 8.57 0.45
C ILE A 145 23.63 9.47 1.25
N PHE A 146 23.21 9.02 2.44
CA PHE A 146 22.29 9.72 3.32
C PHE A 146 22.98 10.14 4.62
N HIS A 147 22.51 11.24 5.21
CA HIS A 147 22.93 11.65 6.54
C HIS A 147 22.51 10.63 7.62
N ALA A 148 23.19 10.63 8.75
CA ALA A 148 22.83 9.78 9.88
C ALA A 148 21.41 10.12 10.37
N ALA A 149 20.57 9.09 10.45
CA ALA A 149 19.19 9.17 10.89
C ALA A 149 18.78 7.83 11.54
N ASP A 150 17.60 7.79 12.15
CA ASP A 150 16.99 6.56 12.63
C ASP A 150 16.10 5.97 11.49
N PRO A 151 16.52 4.90 10.80
CA PRO A 151 15.81 4.37 9.65
C PRO A 151 14.42 3.85 10.00
N ASP A 152 14.26 3.21 11.16
CA ASP A 152 12.99 2.58 11.55
C ASP A 152 11.96 3.65 11.94
N ARG A 153 12.41 4.72 12.59
CA ARG A 153 11.58 5.87 12.93
C ARG A 153 11.12 6.64 11.69
N LEU A 154 12.01 6.84 10.71
CA LEU A 154 11.66 7.50 9.46
C LEU A 154 10.71 6.66 8.62
N ALA A 155 10.95 5.36 8.52
CA ALA A 155 10.06 4.45 7.81
C ALA A 155 8.66 4.45 8.44
N LEU A 156 8.56 4.40 9.77
CA LEU A 156 7.28 4.50 10.47
C LEU A 156 6.58 5.84 10.21
N PHE A 157 7.34 6.96 10.21
CA PHE A 157 6.79 8.27 9.90
C PHE A 157 6.20 8.30 8.49
N VAL A 158 6.92 7.83 7.49
CA VAL A 158 6.48 7.82 6.08
C VAL A 158 5.26 6.93 5.90
N SER A 159 5.28 5.70 6.42
CA SER A 159 4.16 4.75 6.34
C SER A 159 2.88 5.33 6.97
N THR A 160 2.99 5.89 8.19
CA THR A 160 1.84 6.52 8.86
C THR A 160 1.29 7.73 8.11
N HIS A 161 2.16 8.53 7.47
CA HIS A 161 1.72 9.67 6.65
C HIS A 161 1.08 9.21 5.35
N LEU A 162 1.55 8.13 4.74
CA LEU A 162 0.93 7.51 3.58
C LEU A 162 -0.52 7.11 3.87
N ASP A 163 -0.78 6.43 4.99
CA ASP A 163 -2.14 6.11 5.43
C ASP A 163 -2.99 7.37 5.59
N GLY A 164 -2.45 8.41 6.22
CA GLY A 164 -3.10 9.71 6.37
C GLY A 164 -3.44 10.37 5.03
N ILE A 165 -2.54 10.30 4.04
CA ILE A 165 -2.74 10.80 2.68
C ILE A 165 -3.86 10.02 1.99
N MET A 166 -3.84 8.67 2.07
CA MET A 166 -4.87 7.82 1.47
C MET A 166 -6.26 8.10 2.06
N VAL A 167 -6.35 8.27 3.39
CA VAL A 167 -7.60 8.64 4.07
C VAL A 167 -8.04 10.05 3.68
N ALA A 168 -7.12 11.03 3.62
CA ALA A 168 -7.44 12.40 3.20
C ALA A 168 -8.01 12.45 1.78
N ALA A 169 -7.45 11.64 0.87
CA ALA A 169 -7.94 11.52 -0.50
C ALA A 169 -9.36 10.90 -0.61
N MET A 170 -9.79 10.14 0.40
CA MET A 170 -11.15 9.60 0.46
C MET A 170 -12.18 10.61 1.00
N ILE A 171 -11.78 11.48 1.94
CA ILE A 171 -12.73 12.33 2.68
C ILE A 171 -12.72 13.79 2.25
N ARG A 172 -11.67 14.28 1.56
CA ARG A 172 -11.54 15.68 1.13
C ARG A 172 -11.70 15.79 -0.37
N LYS A 173 -12.73 16.51 -0.86
CA LYS A 173 -13.07 16.62 -2.29
C LYS A 173 -11.96 17.25 -3.15
N ASP A 174 -11.25 18.24 -2.60
CA ASP A 174 -10.24 19.02 -3.33
C ASP A 174 -8.80 18.62 -2.93
N PHE A 175 -8.62 17.41 -2.37
CA PHE A 175 -7.32 16.92 -1.96
C PHE A 175 -6.52 16.43 -3.18
N ASN A 176 -5.34 17.03 -3.37
CA ASN A 176 -4.43 16.61 -4.43
C ASN A 176 -3.47 15.54 -3.91
N LEU A 177 -3.73 14.30 -4.29
CA LEU A 177 -2.94 13.14 -3.89
C LEU A 177 -1.50 13.22 -4.39
N ASP A 178 -1.30 13.60 -5.66
CA ASP A 178 0.03 13.69 -6.28
C ASP A 178 0.91 14.70 -5.56
N THR A 179 0.35 15.87 -5.23
CA THR A 179 1.07 16.90 -4.48
C THR A 179 1.43 16.40 -3.08
N ALA A 180 0.49 15.78 -2.36
CA ALA A 180 0.77 15.28 -1.00
C ALA A 180 1.83 14.17 -0.98
N MET A 181 1.83 13.30 -1.98
CA MET A 181 2.86 12.25 -2.14
C MET A 181 4.23 12.85 -2.48
N ALA A 182 4.26 13.87 -3.36
CA ALA A 182 5.48 14.59 -3.70
C ALA A 182 6.06 15.31 -2.48
N ASP A 183 5.22 16.02 -1.70
CA ASP A 183 5.62 16.71 -0.47
C ASP A 183 6.18 15.74 0.57
N LEU A 184 5.54 14.60 0.78
CA LEU A 184 6.03 13.58 1.71
C LEU A 184 7.41 13.04 1.29
N ARG A 185 7.60 12.78 0.00
CA ARG A 185 8.89 12.36 -0.58
C ARG A 185 9.96 13.44 -0.40
N GLU A 186 9.64 14.70 -0.66
CA GLU A 186 10.56 15.82 -0.49
C GLU A 186 10.99 15.98 0.98
N ILE A 187 10.05 15.87 1.93
CA ILE A 187 10.34 15.91 3.36
C ILE A 187 11.30 14.78 3.76
N LEU A 188 11.10 13.55 3.25
CA LEU A 188 12.01 12.44 3.50
C LEU A 188 13.42 12.76 2.97
N TRP A 189 13.54 13.22 1.71
CA TRP A 189 14.82 13.57 1.09
C TRP A 189 15.54 14.70 1.82
N PHE A 190 14.79 15.72 2.24
CA PHE A 190 15.33 16.81 3.05
C PHE A 190 15.90 16.29 4.38
N HIS A 191 15.18 15.40 5.06
CA HIS A 191 15.62 14.84 6.34
C HIS A 191 16.85 13.93 6.19
N LEU A 192 16.97 13.23 5.07
CA LEU A 192 18.14 12.40 4.74
C LEU A 192 19.32 13.20 4.17
N GLY A 193 19.21 14.52 4.02
CA GLY A 193 20.26 15.39 3.47
C GLY A 193 20.46 15.25 1.96
N PHE A 194 19.62 14.47 1.27
CA PHE A 194 19.81 14.15 -0.15
C PHE A 194 19.54 15.34 -1.08
N LEU A 195 18.62 16.24 -0.72
CA LEU A 195 18.30 17.44 -1.53
C LEU A 195 19.30 18.57 -1.33
N SER A 196 19.86 18.73 -0.13
CA SER A 196 20.83 19.79 0.16
C SER A 196 22.12 19.63 -0.64
N ASP A 197 22.56 18.41 -0.89
CA ASP A 197 23.77 18.14 -1.67
C ASP A 197 23.59 18.42 -3.16
N ARG A 198 22.38 18.18 -3.73
CA ARG A 198 22.06 18.53 -5.11
C ARG A 198 21.94 20.04 -5.33
N ILE A 199 21.43 20.79 -4.38
CA ILE A 199 21.36 22.27 -4.44
C ILE A 199 22.77 22.87 -4.37
N GLN A 200 23.64 22.35 -3.49
CA GLN A 200 25.02 22.80 -3.39
C GLN A 200 25.85 22.48 -4.65
N THR A 201 25.59 21.32 -5.28
CA THR A 201 26.30 20.94 -6.52
C THR A 201 25.85 21.80 -7.72
N ARG A 202 24.58 22.21 -7.81
CA ARG A 202 24.11 23.17 -8.81
C ARG A 202 24.75 24.54 -8.64
N HIS A 203 24.81 25.10 -7.44
CA HIS A 203 25.44 26.39 -7.17
C HIS A 203 26.96 26.38 -7.43
N ARG A 204 27.65 25.25 -7.32
CA ARG A 204 29.06 25.12 -7.71
C ARG A 204 29.26 25.05 -9.20
N GLN A 205 28.34 24.46 -9.98
CA GLN A 205 28.43 24.41 -11.44
C GLN A 205 28.06 25.74 -12.09
N ASP A 206 27.11 26.49 -11.50
CA ASP A 206 26.73 27.82 -12.01
C ASP A 206 27.70 28.93 -11.60
N GLY A 207 28.55 28.70 -10.58
CA GLY A 207 29.58 29.64 -10.11
C GLY A 207 30.92 29.53 -10.83
N ASP A 208 31.21 28.47 -11.56
CA ASP A 208 32.44 28.25 -12.32
C ASP A 208 32.32 28.70 -13.79
N THR A 209 31.19 29.30 -14.16
CA THR A 209 30.92 29.81 -15.55
C THR A 209 30.70 31.32 -15.59
N ALA A 210 31.19 32.08 -14.57
CA ALA A 210 31.12 33.56 -14.56
C ALA A 210 32.51 34.20 -14.63
#